data_7e38b12c5354f0f0e0d305e6f7ea00b1
#
_entry.id   7e38b12c5354f0f0e0d305e6f7ea00b1
#
_cell.length_a   1.000
_cell.length_b   1.000
_cell.length_c   1.000
_cell.angle_alpha   90.00
_cell.angle_beta   90.00
_cell.angle_gamma   90.00
#
_symmetry.space_group_name_H-M   'P 1'
#
loop_
_entity.id
_entity.type
_entity.pdbx_description
1 polymer ?
#
loop_
_entity_poly.entity_id
_entity_poly.type
_entity_poly.pdbx_seq_one_letter_code
_entity_poly.pdbx_strand_id
1 'polypeptide(L)'
;MPELIVPTVRLHAAWIEAHREWGAGLHEDGFGLWSSDEVNSPAGFAAWVTRLTAAADPAWPAGAAHLYRWIVEDDRVLGGIVFRYEFDGATPPMGHLGYGVRPSARRRGLASWALGRMLDEARLVGLDRVLIMCAPDNVASARTIEHHGGVLADVRDTGLGPARRYWVKL
;
A
#
# COMPACT_ATOMS: atom_id res chain seq x y z
N MET A 1 -7.30 -19.14 -1.36
CA MET A 1 -7.91 -17.85 -1.80
C MET A 1 -7.14 -16.71 -1.16
N PRO A 2 -6.92 -15.57 -1.84
CA PRO A 2 -6.19 -14.46 -1.26
C PRO A 2 -6.98 -13.80 -0.11
N GLU A 3 -6.23 -13.36 0.89
CA GLU A 3 -6.74 -12.66 2.07
C GLU A 3 -5.94 -11.39 2.31
N LEU A 4 -6.59 -10.35 2.88
CA LEU A 4 -5.92 -9.18 3.43
C LEU A 4 -5.75 -9.39 4.93
N ILE A 5 -4.50 -9.51 5.37
CA ILE A 5 -4.18 -9.72 6.78
C ILE A 5 -3.38 -8.54 7.36
N VAL A 6 -3.47 -8.37 8.66
CA VAL A 6 -2.57 -7.48 9.41
C VAL A 6 -1.14 -8.01 9.30
N PRO A 7 -0.13 -7.14 9.11
CA PRO A 7 1.27 -7.55 9.16
C PRO A 7 1.59 -8.40 10.38
N THR A 8 2.34 -9.48 10.19
CA THR A 8 2.63 -10.44 11.26
C THR A 8 4.04 -11.02 11.15
N VAL A 9 4.70 -11.19 12.29
CA VAL A 9 6.03 -11.81 12.38
C VAL A 9 6.06 -13.26 11.92
N ARG A 10 4.91 -13.93 11.96
CA ARG A 10 4.76 -15.34 11.53
C ARG A 10 5.19 -15.55 10.06
N LEU A 11 5.03 -14.55 9.24
CA LEU A 11 5.32 -14.63 7.80
C LEU A 11 6.70 -14.05 7.42
N HIS A 12 7.64 -13.94 8.35
CA HIS A 12 8.96 -13.36 8.07
C HIS A 12 9.64 -14.02 6.86
N ALA A 13 9.76 -15.34 6.85
CA ALA A 13 10.40 -16.06 5.73
C ALA A 13 9.68 -15.85 4.39
N ALA A 14 8.35 -15.87 4.40
CA ALA A 14 7.53 -15.67 3.21
C ALA A 14 7.62 -14.20 2.70
N TRP A 15 7.72 -13.25 3.62
CA TRP A 15 7.89 -11.84 3.25
C TRP A 15 9.29 -11.60 2.67
N ILE A 16 10.35 -12.17 3.26
CA ILE A 16 11.73 -12.10 2.72
C ILE A 16 11.81 -12.71 1.32
N GLU A 17 11.12 -13.82 1.08
CA GLU A 17 11.03 -14.42 -0.27
C GLU A 17 10.43 -13.42 -1.26
N ALA A 18 9.29 -12.80 -0.91
CA ALA A 18 8.65 -11.80 -1.74
C ALA A 18 9.55 -10.57 -1.95
N HIS A 19 10.19 -10.07 -0.90
CA HIS A 19 11.11 -8.95 -0.94
C HIS A 19 12.27 -9.18 -1.92
N ARG A 20 12.90 -10.34 -1.87
CA ARG A 20 13.99 -10.70 -2.78
C ARG A 20 13.56 -10.76 -4.25
N GLU A 21 12.32 -11.12 -4.50
CA GLU A 21 11.77 -11.18 -5.86
C GLU A 21 11.62 -9.80 -6.50
N TRP A 22 11.35 -8.74 -5.71
CA TRP A 22 11.34 -7.38 -6.23
C TRP A 22 12.72 -6.92 -6.68
N GLY A 23 13.77 -7.40 -6.03
CA GLY A 23 15.14 -7.05 -6.35
C GLY A 23 15.57 -5.67 -5.82
N ALA A 24 16.84 -5.35 -5.98
CA ALA A 24 17.43 -4.10 -5.49
C ALA A 24 16.88 -2.88 -6.26
N GLY A 25 16.54 -1.81 -5.53
CA GLY A 25 16.13 -0.53 -6.10
C GLY A 25 14.70 -0.47 -6.62
N LEU A 26 13.90 -1.52 -6.43
CA LEU A 26 12.49 -1.51 -6.75
C LEU A 26 11.65 -1.09 -5.53
N HIS A 27 10.63 -0.28 -5.78
CA HIS A 27 9.67 0.09 -4.75
C HIS A 27 8.69 -1.04 -4.47
N GLU A 28 8.62 -1.41 -3.21
CA GLU A 28 7.62 -2.32 -2.68
C GLU A 28 6.48 -1.49 -2.09
N ASP A 29 5.66 -0.91 -2.96
CA ASP A 29 4.53 -0.09 -2.54
C ASP A 29 3.56 -0.90 -1.68
N GLY A 30 2.97 -0.24 -0.69
CA GLY A 30 2.00 -0.86 0.20
C GLY A 30 2.60 -1.57 1.41
N PHE A 31 3.90 -1.79 1.48
CA PHE A 31 4.54 -2.43 2.64
C PHE A 31 5.03 -1.46 3.71
N GLY A 32 5.19 -0.18 3.40
CA GLY A 32 5.68 0.82 4.35
C GLY A 32 7.12 0.55 4.80
N LEU A 33 7.96 0.03 3.91
CA LEU A 33 9.37 -0.22 4.15
C LEU A 33 10.16 1.09 3.97
N TRP A 34 10.93 1.45 4.99
CA TRP A 34 11.85 2.58 4.95
C TRP A 34 13.28 2.09 4.79
N SER A 35 14.15 2.93 4.27
CA SER A 35 15.58 2.61 4.12
C SER A 35 16.31 2.33 5.45
N SER A 36 15.74 2.80 6.57
CA SER A 36 16.25 2.55 7.92
C SER A 36 15.75 1.24 8.54
N ASP A 37 14.78 0.56 7.91
CA ASP A 37 14.25 -0.70 8.44
C ASP A 37 15.24 -1.84 8.17
N GLU A 38 15.55 -2.57 9.23
CA GLU A 38 16.31 -3.81 9.14
C GLU A 38 15.31 -4.98 9.21
N VAL A 39 15.14 -5.69 8.10
CA VAL A 39 14.08 -6.72 8.00
C VAL A 39 14.63 -8.14 7.85
N ASN A 40 15.96 -8.30 7.74
CA ASN A 40 16.57 -9.60 7.54
C ASN A 40 16.65 -10.42 8.84
N SER A 41 16.90 -9.76 9.97
CA SER A 41 16.91 -10.44 11.26
C SER A 41 15.48 -10.56 11.83
N PRO A 42 15.21 -11.60 12.63
CA PRO A 42 13.92 -11.74 13.33
C PRO A 42 13.58 -10.53 14.21
N ALA A 43 14.58 -9.95 14.88
CA ALA A 43 14.37 -8.80 15.76
C ALA A 43 14.04 -7.52 14.98
N GLY A 44 14.77 -7.24 13.91
CA GLY A 44 14.51 -6.09 13.05
C GLY A 44 13.15 -6.21 12.34
N PHE A 45 12.85 -7.39 11.83
CA PHE A 45 11.54 -7.66 11.23
C PHE A 45 10.39 -7.46 12.23
N ALA A 46 10.55 -7.93 13.47
CA ALA A 46 9.56 -7.74 14.52
C ALA A 46 9.37 -6.25 14.86
N ALA A 47 10.45 -5.47 14.93
CA ALA A 47 10.37 -4.03 15.15
C ALA A 47 9.62 -3.31 14.01
N TRP A 48 9.90 -3.67 12.76
CA TRP A 48 9.20 -3.14 11.59
C TRP A 48 7.70 -3.49 11.63
N VAL A 49 7.34 -4.75 11.85
CA VAL A 49 5.93 -5.19 11.98
C VAL A 49 5.22 -4.43 13.11
N THR A 50 5.88 -4.24 14.26
CA THR A 50 5.34 -3.46 15.38
C THR A 50 5.04 -2.02 14.95
N ARG A 51 5.95 -1.38 14.21
CA ARG A 51 5.72 -0.04 13.66
C ARG A 51 4.53 0.00 12.71
N LEU A 52 4.40 -0.95 11.79
CA LEU A 52 3.28 -1.01 10.85
C LEU A 52 1.92 -1.18 11.55
N THR A 53 1.88 -2.00 12.60
CA THR A 53 0.64 -2.25 13.35
C THR A 53 0.28 -1.08 14.26
N ALA A 54 1.27 -0.44 14.88
CA ALA A 54 1.07 0.75 15.70
C ALA A 54 0.57 1.95 14.87
N ALA A 55 0.97 2.05 13.60
CA ALA A 55 0.55 3.13 12.71
C ALA A 55 -0.97 3.13 12.41
N ALA A 56 -1.69 2.05 12.72
CA ALA A 56 -3.14 2.00 12.62
C ALA A 56 -3.87 2.71 13.77
N ASP A 57 -3.15 3.06 14.86
CA ASP A 57 -3.73 3.77 15.99
C ASP A 57 -3.97 5.26 15.63
N PRO A 58 -5.19 5.79 15.82
CA PRO A 58 -5.48 7.22 15.66
C PRO A 58 -4.62 8.15 16.51
N ALA A 59 -4.08 7.66 17.62
CA ALA A 59 -3.15 8.41 18.49
C ALA A 59 -1.70 8.41 17.99
N TRP A 60 -1.42 7.85 16.81
CA TRP A 60 -0.08 7.84 16.23
C TRP A 60 0.50 9.26 16.09
N PRO A 61 1.75 9.49 16.52
CA PRO A 61 2.30 10.85 16.75
C PRO A 61 2.33 11.78 15.53
N ALA A 62 2.21 11.26 14.33
CA ALA A 62 2.29 12.06 13.10
C ALA A 62 0.94 12.66 12.66
N GLY A 63 -0.15 12.46 13.43
CA GLY A 63 -1.49 12.92 13.03
C GLY A 63 -2.06 12.21 11.80
N ALA A 64 -1.37 11.20 11.31
CA ALA A 64 -1.78 10.40 10.18
C ALA A 64 -1.81 8.92 10.59
N ALA A 65 -2.94 8.27 10.44
CA ALA A 65 -3.02 6.83 10.63
C ALA A 65 -2.80 6.12 9.30
N HIS A 66 -2.06 5.02 9.35
CA HIS A 66 -1.77 4.18 8.20
C HIS A 66 -2.24 2.77 8.46
N LEU A 67 -3.15 2.28 7.64
CA LEU A 67 -3.66 0.93 7.72
C LEU A 67 -2.93 0.04 6.72
N TYR A 68 -1.99 -0.75 7.19
CA TYR A 68 -1.26 -1.71 6.36
C TYR A 68 -1.97 -3.05 6.32
N ARG A 69 -2.03 -3.65 5.13
CA ARG A 69 -2.50 -5.02 4.92
C ARG A 69 -1.58 -5.74 3.95
N TRP A 70 -1.30 -7.00 4.24
CA TRP A 70 -0.60 -7.89 3.32
C TRP A 70 -1.60 -8.74 2.57
N ILE A 71 -1.33 -8.92 1.27
CA ILE A 71 -2.06 -9.85 0.42
C ILE A 71 -1.39 -11.20 0.58
N VAL A 72 -2.09 -12.16 1.15
CA VAL A 72 -1.55 -13.49 1.48
C VAL A 72 -2.44 -14.59 0.91
N GLU A 73 -1.83 -15.66 0.43
CA GLU A 73 -2.50 -16.87 -0.02
C GLU A 73 -1.62 -18.06 0.33
N ASP A 74 -2.18 -19.05 1.04
CA ASP A 74 -1.47 -20.28 1.46
C ASP A 74 -0.10 -19.97 2.15
N ASP A 75 -0.11 -19.07 3.12
CA ASP A 75 1.06 -18.57 3.85
C ASP A 75 2.14 -17.88 2.98
N ARG A 76 1.86 -17.59 1.72
CA ARG A 76 2.74 -16.82 0.84
C ARG A 76 2.34 -15.35 0.82
N VAL A 77 3.31 -14.46 0.99
CA VAL A 77 3.09 -13.02 0.81
C VAL A 77 3.14 -12.69 -0.67
N LEU A 78 2.03 -12.21 -1.22
CA LEU A 78 1.86 -11.89 -2.63
C LEU A 78 1.96 -10.39 -2.92
N GLY A 79 1.74 -9.55 -1.91
CA GLY A 79 1.78 -8.10 -2.05
C GLY A 79 1.42 -7.39 -0.76
N GLY A 80 1.34 -6.08 -0.85
CA GLY A 80 0.93 -5.21 0.24
C GLY A 80 0.08 -4.06 -0.25
N ILE A 81 -0.72 -3.50 0.64
CA ILE A 81 -1.52 -2.31 0.40
C ILE A 81 -1.55 -1.48 1.68
N VAL A 82 -1.46 -0.16 1.52
CA VAL A 82 -1.59 0.80 2.61
C VAL A 82 -2.71 1.78 2.31
N PHE A 83 -3.52 2.07 3.31
CA PHE A 83 -4.44 3.20 3.33
C PHE A 83 -3.93 4.23 4.33
N ARG A 84 -3.71 5.45 3.85
CA ARG A 84 -3.26 6.62 4.62
C ARG A 84 -4.43 7.55 4.76
N TYR A 85 -4.84 7.83 5.98
CA TYR A 85 -5.88 8.82 6.23
C TYR A 85 -5.38 9.82 7.28
N GLU A 86 -5.71 11.08 7.05
CA GLU A 86 -5.41 12.17 7.96
C GLU A 86 -6.70 12.67 8.60
N PHE A 87 -6.63 13.00 9.87
CA PHE A 87 -7.80 13.40 10.65
C PHE A 87 -8.13 14.89 10.53
N ASP A 88 -7.22 15.69 10.00
CA ASP A 88 -7.37 17.14 9.81
C ASP A 88 -7.97 17.51 8.43
N GLY A 89 -8.30 16.52 7.62
CA GLY A 89 -8.84 16.71 6.27
C GLY A 89 -7.81 17.03 5.20
N ALA A 90 -6.53 17.00 5.52
CA ALA A 90 -5.48 17.14 4.53
C ALA A 90 -5.39 15.92 3.63
N THR A 91 -5.02 16.14 2.37
CA THR A 91 -4.74 15.03 1.45
C THR A 91 -3.31 14.55 1.67
N PRO A 92 -3.09 13.25 1.97
CA PRO A 92 -1.75 12.72 2.15
C PRO A 92 -0.84 13.03 0.94
N PRO A 93 0.41 13.44 1.14
CA PRO A 93 1.32 13.83 0.05
C PRO A 93 1.53 12.72 -1.00
N MET A 94 1.50 11.46 -0.58
CA MET A 94 1.62 10.29 -1.45
C MET A 94 0.26 9.70 -1.86
N GLY A 95 -0.84 10.44 -1.66
CA GLY A 95 -2.18 9.94 -1.84
C GLY A 95 -2.63 9.01 -0.70
N HIS A 96 -3.90 8.64 -0.72
CA HIS A 96 -4.52 7.83 0.32
C HIS A 96 -4.16 6.35 0.22
N LEU A 97 -3.90 5.84 -0.97
CA LEU A 97 -3.69 4.41 -1.21
C LEU A 97 -2.39 4.17 -1.99
N GLY A 98 -1.62 3.19 -1.53
CA GLY A 98 -0.45 2.65 -2.22
C GLY A 98 -0.45 1.13 -2.14
N TYR A 99 -0.07 0.46 -3.21
CA TYR A 99 -0.08 -1.00 -3.29
C TYR A 99 0.98 -1.53 -4.24
N GLY A 100 1.40 -2.76 -3.98
CA GLY A 100 2.30 -3.50 -4.84
C GLY A 100 2.01 -4.99 -4.78
N VAL A 101 2.27 -5.69 -5.89
CA VAL A 101 2.14 -7.14 -6.01
C VAL A 101 3.45 -7.69 -6.53
N ARG A 102 3.99 -8.74 -5.88
CA ARG A 102 5.25 -9.39 -6.28
C ARG A 102 5.17 -9.85 -7.74
N PRO A 103 6.28 -9.78 -8.50
CA PRO A 103 6.28 -10.06 -9.92
C PRO A 103 5.59 -11.36 -10.32
N SER A 104 5.88 -12.47 -9.62
CA SER A 104 5.30 -13.79 -9.93
C SER A 104 3.79 -13.91 -9.66
N ALA A 105 3.21 -13.00 -8.88
CA ALA A 105 1.79 -13.01 -8.53
C ALA A 105 0.96 -11.98 -9.32
N ARG A 106 1.58 -11.23 -10.22
CA ARG A 106 0.90 -10.20 -11.03
C ARG A 106 -0.08 -10.83 -12.03
N ARG A 107 -0.96 -10.00 -12.59
CA ARG A 107 -1.97 -10.36 -13.61
C ARG A 107 -3.02 -11.37 -13.13
N ARG A 108 -3.20 -11.47 -11.81
CA ARG A 108 -4.23 -12.29 -11.15
C ARG A 108 -5.38 -11.43 -10.56
N GLY A 109 -5.41 -10.13 -10.84
CA GLY A 109 -6.41 -9.22 -10.29
C GLY A 109 -6.21 -8.85 -8.81
N LEU A 110 -5.11 -9.26 -8.18
CA LEU A 110 -4.87 -9.07 -6.74
C LEU A 110 -4.84 -7.60 -6.33
N ALA A 111 -4.17 -6.75 -7.11
CA ALA A 111 -4.12 -5.31 -6.82
C ALA A 111 -5.51 -4.68 -6.90
N SER A 112 -6.30 -5.01 -7.92
CA SER A 112 -7.66 -4.52 -8.09
C SER A 112 -8.59 -5.00 -6.97
N TRP A 113 -8.49 -6.28 -6.60
CA TRP A 113 -9.24 -6.84 -5.48
C TRP A 113 -8.88 -6.16 -4.16
N ALA A 114 -7.59 -6.02 -3.85
CA ALA A 114 -7.13 -5.37 -2.62
C ALA A 114 -7.53 -3.89 -2.58
N LEU A 115 -7.42 -3.17 -3.71
CA LEU A 115 -7.86 -1.79 -3.82
C LEU A 115 -9.36 -1.66 -3.53
N GLY A 116 -10.21 -2.51 -4.09
CA GLY A 116 -11.64 -2.50 -3.82
C GLY A 116 -11.95 -2.64 -2.32
N ARG A 117 -11.27 -3.56 -1.64
CA ARG A 117 -11.41 -3.74 -0.18
C ARG A 117 -11.00 -2.51 0.62
N MET A 118 -9.91 -1.84 0.22
CA MET A 118 -9.46 -0.62 0.91
C MET A 118 -10.33 0.60 0.59
N LEU A 119 -10.99 0.65 -0.56
CA LEU A 119 -12.01 1.66 -0.84
C LEU A 119 -13.23 1.49 0.06
N ASP A 120 -13.60 0.25 0.41
CA ASP A 120 -14.64 0.00 1.40
C ASP A 120 -14.25 0.51 2.80
N GLU A 121 -13.00 0.30 3.21
CA GLU A 121 -12.46 0.90 4.45
C GLU A 121 -12.52 2.43 4.43
N ALA A 122 -12.16 3.05 3.29
CA ALA A 122 -12.22 4.50 3.14
C ALA A 122 -13.65 5.04 3.28
N ARG A 123 -14.65 4.31 2.79
CA ARG A 123 -16.09 4.65 2.99
C ARG A 123 -16.47 4.56 4.46
N LEU A 124 -16.02 3.53 5.17
CA LEU A 124 -16.33 3.32 6.59
C LEU A 124 -15.79 4.44 7.48
N VAL A 125 -14.66 5.03 7.13
CA VAL A 125 -14.11 6.21 7.87
C VAL A 125 -14.71 7.54 7.39
N GLY A 126 -15.66 7.51 6.47
CA GLY A 126 -16.44 8.70 6.07
C GLY A 126 -15.80 9.57 5.00
N LEU A 127 -14.83 9.07 4.27
CA LEU A 127 -14.29 9.79 3.11
C LEU A 127 -15.28 9.76 1.94
N ASP A 128 -15.37 10.86 1.21
CA ASP A 128 -16.18 10.98 -0.01
C ASP A 128 -15.38 10.66 -1.28
N ARG A 129 -14.07 10.77 -1.19
CA ARG A 129 -13.14 10.48 -2.27
C ARG A 129 -11.75 10.18 -1.74
N VAL A 130 -10.95 9.49 -2.53
CA VAL A 130 -9.54 9.22 -2.25
C VAL A 130 -8.66 9.62 -3.43
N LEU A 131 -7.46 10.10 -3.13
CA LEU A 131 -6.41 10.33 -4.10
C LEU A 131 -5.52 9.09 -4.20
N ILE A 132 -5.29 8.61 -5.42
CA ILE A 132 -4.36 7.51 -5.69
C ILE A 132 -3.38 7.98 -6.76
N MET A 133 -2.10 7.67 -6.58
CA MET A 133 -1.05 8.09 -7.49
C MET A 133 -0.29 6.88 -8.04
N CYS A 134 0.20 7.03 -9.27
CA CYS A 134 1.12 6.06 -9.86
C CYS A 134 2.13 6.77 -10.78
N ALA A 135 3.27 6.11 -11.01
CA ALA A 135 4.24 6.61 -11.98
C ALA A 135 3.62 6.72 -13.38
N PRO A 136 4.02 7.69 -14.21
CA PRO A 136 3.41 7.92 -15.52
C PRO A 136 3.49 6.74 -16.48
N ASP A 137 4.53 5.92 -16.35
CA ASP A 137 4.78 4.71 -17.14
C ASP A 137 4.17 3.43 -16.52
N ASN A 138 3.63 3.51 -15.32
CA ASN A 138 2.96 2.38 -14.65
C ASN A 138 1.51 2.22 -15.16
N VAL A 139 1.39 1.75 -16.41
CA VAL A 139 0.09 1.53 -17.06
C VAL A 139 -0.79 0.53 -16.30
N ALA A 140 -0.19 -0.46 -15.68
CA ALA A 140 -0.94 -1.47 -14.90
C ALA A 140 -1.65 -0.84 -13.70
N SER A 141 -0.96 0.04 -12.96
CA SER A 141 -1.56 0.77 -11.85
C SER A 141 -2.62 1.75 -12.33
N ALA A 142 -2.35 2.51 -13.39
CA ALA A 142 -3.33 3.43 -13.98
C ALA A 142 -4.64 2.71 -14.32
N ARG A 143 -4.56 1.58 -15.04
CA ARG A 143 -5.74 0.78 -15.38
C ARG A 143 -6.48 0.22 -14.15
N THR A 144 -5.74 -0.20 -13.14
CA THR A 144 -6.33 -0.66 -11.87
C THR A 144 -7.13 0.45 -11.21
N ILE A 145 -6.58 1.67 -11.13
CA ILE A 145 -7.24 2.84 -10.54
C ILE A 145 -8.48 3.23 -11.37
N GLU A 146 -8.33 3.31 -12.69
CA GLU A 146 -9.43 3.65 -13.62
C GLU A 146 -10.57 2.63 -13.55
N HIS A 147 -10.26 1.33 -13.40
CA HIS A 147 -11.27 0.28 -13.22
C HIS A 147 -12.14 0.50 -11.96
N HIS A 148 -11.60 1.15 -10.94
CA HIS A 148 -12.34 1.54 -9.73
C HIS A 148 -12.93 2.95 -9.80
N GLY A 149 -13.08 3.51 -11.01
CA GLY A 149 -13.68 4.82 -11.21
C GLY A 149 -12.73 6.00 -11.03
N GLY A 150 -11.42 5.74 -11.05
CA GLY A 150 -10.41 6.79 -10.96
C GLY A 150 -10.45 7.72 -12.16
N VAL A 151 -10.51 9.03 -11.89
CA VAL A 151 -10.46 10.08 -12.89
C VAL A 151 -9.14 10.82 -12.76
N LEU A 152 -8.38 10.90 -13.84
CA LEU A 152 -7.10 11.61 -13.87
C LEU A 152 -7.32 13.10 -13.61
N ALA A 153 -6.72 13.61 -12.55
CA ALA A 153 -6.75 15.02 -12.19
C ALA A 153 -5.62 15.79 -12.87
N ASP A 154 -4.40 15.31 -12.69
CA ASP A 154 -3.20 15.91 -13.27
C ASP A 154 -2.01 14.93 -13.29
N VAL A 155 -0.93 15.38 -13.89
CA VAL A 155 0.40 14.78 -13.78
C VAL A 155 1.33 15.85 -13.24
N ARG A 156 1.94 15.61 -12.07
CA ARG A 156 2.85 16.60 -11.47
C ARG A 156 4.03 15.93 -10.79
N ASP A 157 5.08 16.70 -10.60
CA ASP A 157 6.19 16.29 -9.74
C ASP A 157 5.76 16.32 -8.27
N THR A 158 6.01 15.23 -7.58
CA THR A 158 5.65 15.03 -6.17
C THR A 158 6.84 15.22 -5.22
N GLY A 159 8.01 15.60 -5.74
CA GLY A 159 9.27 15.57 -5.00
C GLY A 159 9.97 14.19 -5.00
N LEU A 160 9.26 13.16 -5.43
CA LEU A 160 9.78 11.81 -5.66
C LEU A 160 9.78 11.45 -7.16
N GLY A 161 9.54 12.46 -8.01
CA GLY A 161 9.39 12.33 -9.45
C GLY A 161 7.93 12.54 -9.90
N PRO A 162 7.71 12.55 -11.25
CA PRO A 162 6.38 12.78 -11.80
C PRO A 162 5.43 11.64 -11.47
N ALA A 163 4.19 11.98 -11.16
CA ALA A 163 3.12 11.02 -10.88
C ALA A 163 1.81 11.44 -11.54
N ARG A 164 1.07 10.45 -12.04
CA ARG A 164 -0.35 10.61 -12.39
C ARG A 164 -1.16 10.57 -11.10
N ARG A 165 -2.07 11.54 -10.94
CA ARG A 165 -2.91 11.68 -9.76
C ARG A 165 -4.37 11.46 -10.16
N TYR A 166 -5.01 10.50 -9.52
CA TYR A 166 -6.39 10.12 -9.80
C TYR A 166 -7.25 10.35 -8.57
N TRP A 167 -8.43 10.93 -8.76
CA TRP A 167 -9.47 10.93 -7.75
C TRP A 167 -10.44 9.77 -8.01
N VAL A 168 -10.67 8.98 -6.99
CA VAL A 168 -11.73 7.96 -6.94
C VAL A 168 -12.81 8.46 -6.01
N LYS A 169 -14.01 8.64 -6.52
CA LYS A 169 -15.20 8.97 -5.73
C LYS A 169 -15.71 7.71 -5.03
N LEU A 170 -16.09 7.85 -3.76
CA LEU A 170 -16.53 6.73 -2.91
C LEU A 170 -18.06 6.62 -2.80
#